data_774529eeb48ac25d8dbcce83192e920e
#
_entry.id   774529eeb48ac25d8dbcce83192e920e
#
_cell.length_a   1.000
_cell.length_b   1.000
_cell.length_c   1.000
_cell.angle_alpha   90.00
_cell.angle_beta   90.00
_cell.angle_gamma   90.00
#
_symmetry.space_group_name_H-M   'P 1'
#
loop_
_entity.id
_entity.type
_entity.pdbx_description
1 polymer ?
#
loop_
_entity_poly.entity_id
_entity_poly.type
_entity_poly.pdbx_seq_one_letter_code
_entity_poly.pdbx_strand_id
1 'polypeptide(L)'
;MKTQLPLLLLFSVLLAGASPANATRIQVGYCSKLSEIDAAKTAGFDYVELSTSEIVALSDSDFDKLVGKLKELRLPVPVTYLFIPARIKLTGPEIDKEEQLRYVRKAFERVSRLGVHVVVFGSGPARQVPEGFSKNEAWQQLVEFCKRIGPEARAKKITVAIEAQRKQECNIINNLTEGLELIKAVNDPNIQLIVDFYHMAEEKEDPAVIAVAAKHIRHLHMANPQGRVFPLAWNEFNYASFFSNLKKIGYNKRISIEAKTADFPTDAPRAIAFLRQAFN
;
A
#
# COMPACT_ATOMS: atom_id res chain seq x y z
N MET A 1 37.04 7.13 -75.96
CA MET A 1 36.81 6.24 -74.82
C MET A 1 36.65 7.13 -73.58
N LYS A 2 35.46 7.31 -73.06
CA LYS A 2 35.15 8.11 -71.85
C LYS A 2 34.89 7.12 -70.75
N THR A 3 35.76 7.04 -69.77
CA THR A 3 35.62 6.24 -68.54
C THR A 3 34.74 6.97 -67.56
N GLN A 4 33.56 6.41 -67.23
CA GLN A 4 32.69 6.88 -66.18
C GLN A 4 33.13 6.23 -64.85
N LEU A 5 33.33 7.08 -63.83
CA LEU A 5 33.62 6.69 -62.46
C LEU A 5 32.28 6.54 -61.71
N PRO A 6 32.02 5.46 -60.92
CA PRO A 6 30.78 5.34 -60.19
C PRO A 6 30.84 6.15 -58.88
N LEU A 7 29.79 6.91 -58.64
CA LEU A 7 29.56 7.72 -57.43
C LEU A 7 29.11 6.78 -56.29
N LEU A 8 29.97 6.56 -55.27
CA LEU A 8 29.62 5.84 -54.06
C LEU A 8 28.80 6.76 -53.15
N LEU A 9 27.50 6.47 -53.03
CA LEU A 9 26.66 7.10 -52.01
C LEU A 9 26.92 6.42 -50.66
N LEU A 10 27.54 7.13 -49.71
CA LEU A 10 27.61 6.73 -48.31
C LEU A 10 26.26 7.02 -47.66
N PHE A 11 25.52 5.97 -47.34
CA PHE A 11 24.36 6.03 -46.44
C PHE A 11 24.87 6.09 -44.99
N SER A 12 24.79 7.27 -44.37
CA SER A 12 24.99 7.44 -42.93
C SER A 12 23.73 6.95 -42.21
N VAL A 13 23.80 5.76 -41.63
CA VAL A 13 22.73 5.30 -40.70
C VAL A 13 22.88 6.06 -39.40
N LEU A 14 22.02 7.07 -39.17
CA LEU A 14 21.84 7.66 -37.85
C LEU A 14 21.16 6.60 -36.95
N LEU A 15 21.98 5.98 -36.09
CA LEU A 15 21.47 5.26 -34.93
C LEU A 15 20.80 6.28 -33.99
N ALA A 16 19.47 6.42 -34.09
CA ALA A 16 18.68 7.10 -33.07
C ALA A 16 18.84 6.32 -31.77
N GLY A 17 19.69 6.82 -30.88
CA GLY A 17 19.81 6.31 -29.54
C GLY A 17 18.44 6.37 -28.86
N ALA A 18 17.84 5.21 -28.56
CA ALA A 18 16.68 5.14 -27.72
C ALA A 18 17.05 5.79 -26.38
N SER A 19 16.41 6.92 -26.06
CA SER A 19 16.48 7.49 -24.72
C SER A 19 16.07 6.42 -23.72
N PRO A 20 16.81 6.24 -22.60
CA PRO A 20 16.38 5.31 -21.57
C PRO A 20 14.97 5.67 -21.17
N ALA A 21 14.06 4.69 -21.27
CA ALA A 21 12.69 4.84 -20.81
C ALA A 21 12.74 5.48 -19.43
N ASN A 22 12.05 6.62 -19.23
CA ASN A 22 11.94 7.31 -17.95
C ASN A 22 11.55 6.27 -16.89
N ALA A 23 12.50 5.82 -16.10
CA ALA A 23 12.22 5.01 -14.93
C ALA A 23 11.25 5.83 -14.07
N THR A 24 9.99 5.39 -13.98
CA THR A 24 8.98 6.10 -13.20
C THR A 24 9.46 6.17 -11.76
N ARG A 25 9.78 7.39 -11.31
CA ARG A 25 10.23 7.65 -9.94
C ARG A 25 9.20 7.09 -8.96
N ILE A 26 9.67 6.38 -7.92
CA ILE A 26 8.82 5.91 -6.83
C ILE A 26 7.98 7.06 -6.27
N GLN A 27 6.69 6.84 -6.08
CA GLN A 27 5.80 7.79 -5.43
C GLN A 27 5.83 7.58 -3.92
N VAL A 28 6.07 8.66 -3.17
CA VAL A 28 6.12 8.63 -1.70
C VAL A 28 4.87 9.30 -1.15
N GLY A 29 4.11 8.55 -0.35
CA GLY A 29 2.91 9.01 0.33
C GLY A 29 3.04 9.03 1.85
N TYR A 30 1.99 9.50 2.49
CA TYR A 30 1.88 9.58 3.93
C TYR A 30 0.51 9.08 4.41
N CYS A 31 0.50 8.17 5.38
CA CYS A 31 -0.70 7.74 6.11
C CYS A 31 -1.15 8.86 7.03
N SER A 32 -2.03 9.71 6.50
CA SER A 32 -2.39 11.01 7.04
C SER A 32 -3.73 10.96 7.77
N LYS A 33 -3.85 11.73 8.85
CA LYS A 33 -5.15 12.13 9.38
C LYS A 33 -5.79 13.15 8.44
N LEU A 34 -7.13 13.26 8.48
CA LEU A 34 -7.85 14.26 7.68
C LEU A 34 -7.42 15.71 7.99
N SER A 35 -6.99 15.98 9.23
CA SER A 35 -6.48 17.29 9.66
C SER A 35 -5.07 17.62 9.16
N GLU A 36 -4.32 16.63 8.67
CA GLU A 36 -2.91 16.78 8.27
C GLU A 36 -2.73 16.90 6.74
N ILE A 37 -3.81 16.86 5.96
CA ILE A 37 -3.77 16.87 4.48
C ILE A 37 -2.99 18.08 3.94
N ASP A 38 -3.22 19.29 4.48
CA ASP A 38 -2.52 20.51 4.04
C ASP A 38 -1.03 20.44 4.35
N ALA A 39 -0.68 19.96 5.55
CA ALA A 39 0.71 19.76 5.95
C ALA A 39 1.41 18.74 5.04
N ALA A 40 0.75 17.63 4.71
CA ALA A 40 1.28 16.63 3.80
C ALA A 40 1.53 17.21 2.39
N LYS A 41 0.60 18.04 1.88
CA LYS A 41 0.78 18.76 0.61
C LYS A 41 1.97 19.70 0.65
N THR A 42 2.08 20.50 1.72
CA THR A 42 3.18 21.45 1.91
C THR A 42 4.54 20.77 2.01
N ALA A 43 4.60 19.61 2.68
CA ALA A 43 5.82 18.82 2.82
C ALA A 43 6.31 18.17 1.51
N GLY A 44 5.48 18.12 0.47
CA GLY A 44 5.84 17.63 -0.86
C GLY A 44 5.63 16.11 -1.05
N PHE A 45 4.73 15.50 -0.29
CA PHE A 45 4.27 14.14 -0.58
C PHE A 45 3.57 14.07 -1.93
N ASP A 46 3.80 13.00 -2.68
CA ASP A 46 3.19 12.78 -3.99
C ASP A 46 1.68 12.46 -3.86
N TYR A 47 1.25 11.90 -2.73
CA TYR A 47 -0.13 11.54 -2.40
C TYR A 47 -0.30 11.40 -0.88
N VAL A 48 -1.55 11.34 -0.42
CA VAL A 48 -1.89 10.91 0.94
C VAL A 48 -2.63 9.58 0.92
N GLU A 49 -2.45 8.82 1.98
CA GLU A 49 -3.18 7.61 2.28
C GLU A 49 -4.07 7.89 3.50
N LEU A 50 -5.39 7.83 3.31
CA LEU A 50 -6.37 8.20 4.33
C LEU A 50 -7.02 6.96 4.94
N SER A 51 -7.48 7.08 6.19
CA SER A 51 -8.22 6.01 6.87
C SER A 51 -9.57 5.75 6.18
N THR A 52 -9.77 4.53 5.68
CA THR A 52 -11.06 4.11 5.11
C THR A 52 -12.18 4.23 6.14
N SER A 53 -11.95 3.82 7.38
CA SER A 53 -12.96 3.85 8.43
C SER A 53 -13.36 5.29 8.81
N GLU A 54 -12.43 6.25 8.80
CA GLU A 54 -12.74 7.66 8.99
C GLU A 54 -13.56 8.21 7.82
N ILE A 55 -13.17 7.91 6.58
CA ILE A 55 -13.93 8.30 5.36
C ILE A 55 -15.36 7.78 5.42
N VAL A 56 -15.57 6.53 5.83
CA VAL A 56 -16.92 5.93 5.95
C VAL A 56 -17.75 6.56 7.07
N ALA A 57 -17.12 7.08 8.11
CA ALA A 57 -17.77 7.71 9.25
C ALA A 57 -18.22 9.15 8.98
N LEU A 58 -17.65 9.83 7.99
CA LEU A 58 -18.05 11.20 7.65
C LEU A 58 -19.54 11.29 7.30
N SER A 59 -20.16 12.45 7.56
CA SER A 59 -21.43 12.80 6.92
C SER A 59 -21.24 12.93 5.40
N ASP A 60 -22.33 12.88 4.62
CA ASP A 60 -22.20 13.06 3.16
C ASP A 60 -21.68 14.46 2.82
N SER A 61 -22.12 15.49 3.56
CA SER A 61 -21.63 16.87 3.42
C SER A 61 -20.13 16.99 3.70
N ASP A 62 -19.62 16.37 4.77
CA ASP A 62 -18.21 16.46 5.11
C ASP A 62 -17.33 15.61 4.17
N PHE A 63 -17.88 14.51 3.67
CA PHE A 63 -17.23 13.74 2.62
C PHE A 63 -17.12 14.54 1.31
N ASP A 64 -18.17 15.26 0.90
CA ASP A 64 -18.12 16.12 -0.29
C ASP A 64 -17.13 17.28 -0.13
N LYS A 65 -17.02 17.87 1.07
CA LYS A 65 -15.97 18.86 1.39
C LYS A 65 -14.57 18.26 1.27
N LEU A 66 -14.35 17.03 1.76
CA LEU A 66 -13.09 16.33 1.62
C LEU A 66 -12.71 16.12 0.15
N VAL A 67 -13.66 15.66 -0.68
CA VAL A 67 -13.46 15.49 -2.14
C VAL A 67 -13.06 16.82 -2.79
N GLY A 68 -13.77 17.91 -2.45
CA GLY A 68 -13.48 19.27 -2.96
C GLY A 68 -12.07 19.73 -2.56
N LYS A 69 -11.71 19.59 -1.29
CA LYS A 69 -10.39 19.95 -0.75
C LYS A 69 -9.24 19.22 -1.45
N LEU A 70 -9.34 17.90 -1.59
CA LEU A 70 -8.30 17.09 -2.25
C LEU A 70 -8.11 17.49 -3.72
N LYS A 71 -9.23 17.80 -4.41
CA LYS A 71 -9.19 18.28 -5.79
C LYS A 71 -8.53 19.65 -5.90
N GLU A 72 -8.86 20.60 -5.02
CA GLU A 72 -8.26 21.94 -4.97
C GLU A 72 -6.75 21.84 -4.73
N LEU A 73 -6.33 21.04 -3.75
CA LEU A 73 -4.92 20.80 -3.43
C LEU A 73 -4.18 20.01 -4.53
N ARG A 74 -4.88 19.41 -5.48
CA ARG A 74 -4.31 18.46 -6.45
C ARG A 74 -3.49 17.39 -5.73
N LEU A 75 -4.02 16.84 -4.63
CA LEU A 75 -3.37 15.82 -3.83
C LEU A 75 -4.15 14.51 -3.96
N PRO A 76 -3.64 13.52 -4.71
CA PRO A 76 -4.36 12.27 -4.95
C PRO A 76 -4.41 11.38 -3.72
N VAL A 77 -5.41 10.49 -3.67
CA VAL A 77 -5.58 9.42 -2.67
C VAL A 77 -5.66 8.07 -3.40
N PRO A 78 -4.56 7.54 -3.94
CA PRO A 78 -4.59 6.28 -4.69
C PRO A 78 -4.73 5.05 -3.80
N VAL A 79 -4.44 5.19 -2.51
CA VAL A 79 -4.45 4.13 -1.50
C VAL A 79 -5.16 4.62 -0.24
N THR A 80 -5.85 3.72 0.47
CA THR A 80 -6.39 3.96 1.81
C THR A 80 -6.03 2.81 2.74
N TYR A 81 -5.98 3.05 4.05
CA TYR A 81 -5.64 2.07 5.09
C TYR A 81 -6.74 2.00 6.16
N LEU A 82 -6.56 1.22 7.23
CA LEU A 82 -7.56 1.04 8.31
C LEU A 82 -8.95 0.68 7.75
N PHE A 83 -9.00 -0.38 6.94
CA PHE A 83 -10.19 -0.74 6.17
C PHE A 83 -11.40 -1.04 7.04
N ILE A 84 -11.33 -2.06 7.91
CA ILE A 84 -12.45 -2.52 8.72
C ILE A 84 -12.28 -2.00 10.15
N PRO A 85 -13.27 -1.26 10.71
CA PRO A 85 -13.19 -0.78 12.08
C PRO A 85 -13.36 -1.93 13.10
N ALA A 86 -12.76 -1.79 14.27
CA ALA A 86 -12.70 -2.81 15.31
C ALA A 86 -14.08 -3.36 15.76
N ARG A 87 -15.14 -2.55 15.62
CA ARG A 87 -16.53 -2.96 15.97
C ARG A 87 -17.12 -4.01 15.03
N ILE A 88 -16.61 -4.11 13.79
CA ILE A 88 -17.06 -5.12 12.82
C ILE A 88 -16.12 -6.31 12.93
N LYS A 89 -16.59 -7.38 13.55
CA LYS A 89 -15.78 -8.59 13.72
C LYS A 89 -15.74 -9.42 12.44
N LEU A 90 -14.53 -9.88 12.11
CA LEU A 90 -14.28 -10.75 10.94
C LEU A 90 -14.03 -12.19 11.35
N THR A 91 -13.73 -12.43 12.63
CA THR A 91 -13.43 -13.73 13.22
C THR A 91 -14.18 -13.90 14.53
N GLY A 92 -14.44 -15.14 14.88
CA GLY A 92 -15.13 -15.49 16.12
C GLY A 92 -16.61 -15.87 15.92
N PRO A 93 -17.32 -16.19 17.03
CA PRO A 93 -18.70 -16.65 16.96
C PRO A 93 -19.72 -15.54 16.63
N GLU A 94 -19.34 -14.28 16.82
CA GLU A 94 -20.25 -13.11 16.71
C GLU A 94 -20.13 -12.37 15.38
N ILE A 95 -19.67 -13.03 14.31
CA ILE A 95 -19.57 -12.38 13.00
C ILE A 95 -20.95 -12.13 12.38
N ASP A 96 -21.19 -10.90 11.93
CA ASP A 96 -22.34 -10.54 11.12
C ASP A 96 -21.91 -10.32 9.66
N LYS A 97 -22.15 -11.33 8.83
CA LYS A 97 -21.76 -11.33 7.41
C LYS A 97 -22.47 -10.24 6.61
N GLU A 98 -23.69 -9.88 7.00
CA GLU A 98 -24.45 -8.84 6.32
C GLU A 98 -23.97 -7.45 6.71
N GLU A 99 -23.65 -7.20 7.99
CA GLU A 99 -23.03 -5.95 8.42
C GLU A 99 -21.68 -5.75 7.73
N GLN A 100 -20.85 -6.78 7.68
CA GLN A 100 -19.57 -6.74 6.98
C GLN A 100 -19.74 -6.29 5.52
N LEU A 101 -20.68 -6.89 4.78
CA LEU A 101 -20.88 -6.58 3.37
C LEU A 101 -21.50 -5.19 3.15
N ARG A 102 -22.46 -4.79 3.97
CA ARG A 102 -23.02 -3.41 3.94
C ARG A 102 -21.93 -2.37 4.15
N TYR A 103 -21.06 -2.58 5.14
CA TYR A 103 -19.94 -1.70 5.40
C TYR A 103 -18.98 -1.62 4.21
N VAL A 104 -18.56 -2.76 3.68
CA VAL A 104 -17.63 -2.85 2.54
C VAL A 104 -18.17 -2.13 1.31
N ARG A 105 -19.45 -2.32 0.97
CA ARG A 105 -20.10 -1.62 -0.15
C ARG A 105 -20.07 -0.10 0.02
N LYS A 106 -20.41 0.41 1.23
CA LYS A 106 -20.31 1.84 1.53
C LYS A 106 -18.86 2.34 1.45
N ALA A 107 -17.90 1.56 1.98
CA ALA A 107 -16.49 1.90 1.94
C ALA A 107 -15.99 2.02 0.49
N PHE A 108 -16.23 1.00 -0.34
CA PHE A 108 -15.77 1.01 -1.72
C PHE A 108 -16.46 2.08 -2.58
N GLU A 109 -17.72 2.39 -2.30
CA GLU A 109 -18.41 3.51 -2.95
C GLU A 109 -17.69 4.83 -2.65
N ARG A 110 -17.43 5.14 -1.37
CA ARG A 110 -16.78 6.40 -0.97
C ARG A 110 -15.34 6.48 -1.47
N VAL A 111 -14.53 5.45 -1.23
CA VAL A 111 -13.12 5.51 -1.63
C VAL A 111 -12.95 5.55 -3.16
N SER A 112 -13.84 4.92 -3.93
CA SER A 112 -13.83 5.02 -5.39
C SER A 112 -14.04 6.44 -5.91
N ARG A 113 -14.85 7.26 -5.22
CA ARG A 113 -15.05 8.69 -5.54
C ARG A 113 -13.78 9.54 -5.30
N LEU A 114 -12.86 9.07 -4.45
CA LEU A 114 -11.55 9.69 -4.22
C LEU A 114 -10.48 9.22 -5.23
N GLY A 115 -10.81 8.28 -6.13
CA GLY A 115 -9.87 7.71 -7.09
C GLY A 115 -8.96 6.65 -6.48
N VAL A 116 -9.36 6.02 -5.38
CA VAL A 116 -8.61 4.94 -4.73
C VAL A 116 -8.60 3.69 -5.58
N HIS A 117 -7.41 3.07 -5.71
CA HIS A 117 -7.21 1.81 -6.44
C HIS A 117 -6.74 0.68 -5.52
N VAL A 118 -6.21 1.00 -4.34
CA VAL A 118 -5.76 0.01 -3.35
C VAL A 118 -6.37 0.36 -1.99
N VAL A 119 -6.95 -0.64 -1.33
CA VAL A 119 -7.43 -0.56 0.05
C VAL A 119 -6.60 -1.51 0.89
N VAL A 120 -5.79 -0.99 1.80
CA VAL A 120 -4.96 -1.80 2.70
C VAL A 120 -5.81 -2.41 3.79
N PHE A 121 -5.73 -3.74 3.90
CA PHE A 121 -6.45 -4.53 4.87
C PHE A 121 -5.50 -5.06 5.95
N GLY A 122 -5.07 -4.18 6.86
CA GLY A 122 -4.48 -4.54 8.14
C GLY A 122 -5.58 -4.91 9.14
N SER A 123 -6.27 -3.91 9.66
CA SER A 123 -7.50 -4.06 10.50
C SER A 123 -7.37 -5.09 11.63
N GLY A 124 -6.21 -5.12 12.33
CA GLY A 124 -5.88 -6.12 13.35
C GLY A 124 -7.02 -6.36 14.35
N PRO A 125 -7.56 -5.32 15.01
CA PRO A 125 -8.64 -5.50 15.99
C PRO A 125 -9.95 -6.09 15.44
N ALA A 126 -10.20 -5.94 14.12
CA ALA A 126 -11.38 -6.53 13.47
C ALA A 126 -11.20 -8.02 13.18
N ARG A 127 -9.96 -8.46 12.87
CA ARG A 127 -9.64 -9.86 12.55
C ARG A 127 -8.97 -10.62 13.69
N GLN A 128 -8.82 -10.01 14.87
CA GLN A 128 -8.29 -10.65 16.06
C GLN A 128 -9.09 -11.91 16.39
N VAL A 129 -8.43 -13.06 16.48
CA VAL A 129 -9.05 -14.33 16.91
C VAL A 129 -9.36 -14.22 18.40
N PRO A 130 -10.63 -14.37 18.82
CA PRO A 130 -11.00 -14.33 20.24
C PRO A 130 -10.32 -15.46 21.03
N GLU A 131 -10.12 -15.23 22.32
CA GLU A 131 -9.59 -16.26 23.22
C GLU A 131 -10.52 -17.49 23.23
N GLY A 132 -9.93 -18.69 23.16
CA GLY A 132 -10.66 -19.95 23.08
C GLY A 132 -11.30 -20.26 21.73
N PHE A 133 -11.29 -19.34 20.77
CA PHE A 133 -11.82 -19.61 19.43
C PHE A 133 -10.76 -20.30 18.55
N SER A 134 -11.22 -21.21 17.69
CA SER A 134 -10.35 -21.95 16.77
C SER A 134 -9.67 -21.05 15.75
N LYS A 135 -8.32 -21.04 15.72
CA LYS A 135 -7.58 -20.33 14.67
C LYS A 135 -7.89 -20.83 13.27
N ASN A 136 -8.17 -22.13 13.12
CA ASN A 136 -8.54 -22.69 11.82
C ASN A 136 -9.91 -22.17 11.36
N GLU A 137 -10.88 -22.11 12.25
CA GLU A 137 -12.20 -21.51 11.93
C GLU A 137 -12.07 -20.02 11.62
N ALA A 138 -11.29 -19.26 12.40
CA ALA A 138 -11.03 -17.86 12.13
C ALA A 138 -10.36 -17.65 10.76
N TRP A 139 -9.44 -18.53 10.38
CA TRP A 139 -8.84 -18.52 9.04
C TRP A 139 -9.87 -18.75 7.96
N GLN A 140 -10.75 -19.73 8.10
CA GLN A 140 -11.82 -19.97 7.12
C GLN A 140 -12.79 -18.78 7.04
N GLN A 141 -13.12 -18.13 8.16
CA GLN A 141 -13.93 -16.93 8.18
C GLN A 141 -13.27 -15.77 7.39
N LEU A 142 -11.95 -15.59 7.51
CA LEU A 142 -11.21 -14.58 6.74
C LEU A 142 -11.15 -14.93 5.24
N VAL A 143 -10.96 -16.19 4.88
CA VAL A 143 -11.01 -16.66 3.49
C VAL A 143 -12.39 -16.37 2.88
N GLU A 144 -13.48 -16.73 3.60
CA GLU A 144 -14.85 -16.46 3.14
C GLU A 144 -15.13 -14.96 3.02
N PHE A 145 -14.69 -14.15 4.00
CA PHE A 145 -14.82 -12.71 3.94
C PHE A 145 -14.17 -12.15 2.69
N CYS A 146 -12.91 -12.50 2.45
CA CYS A 146 -12.17 -12.05 1.26
C CYS A 146 -12.82 -12.52 -0.04
N LYS A 147 -13.33 -13.75 -0.11
CA LYS A 147 -14.07 -14.24 -1.29
C LYS A 147 -15.36 -13.46 -1.55
N ARG A 148 -16.06 -13.03 -0.50
CA ARG A 148 -17.29 -12.23 -0.64
C ARG A 148 -17.03 -10.80 -1.09
N ILE A 149 -15.93 -10.19 -0.65
CA ILE A 149 -15.63 -8.79 -0.98
C ILE A 149 -14.86 -8.64 -2.31
N GLY A 150 -14.24 -9.69 -2.83
CA GLY A 150 -13.50 -9.66 -4.09
C GLY A 150 -14.34 -9.15 -5.28
N PRO A 151 -15.54 -9.67 -5.52
CA PRO A 151 -16.43 -9.16 -6.57
C PRO A 151 -16.84 -7.69 -6.37
N GLU A 152 -17.07 -7.24 -5.13
CA GLU A 152 -17.40 -5.84 -4.81
C GLU A 152 -16.20 -4.92 -5.11
N ALA A 153 -14.98 -5.35 -4.76
CA ALA A 153 -13.76 -4.62 -5.07
C ALA A 153 -13.55 -4.51 -6.60
N ARG A 154 -13.76 -5.62 -7.32
CA ARG A 154 -13.65 -5.66 -8.79
C ARG A 154 -14.61 -4.70 -9.46
N ALA A 155 -15.87 -4.63 -9.02
CA ALA A 155 -16.88 -3.73 -9.55
C ALA A 155 -16.49 -2.25 -9.44
N LYS A 156 -15.67 -1.90 -8.45
CA LYS A 156 -15.14 -0.55 -8.21
C LYS A 156 -13.69 -0.36 -8.68
N LYS A 157 -13.09 -1.34 -9.36
CA LYS A 157 -11.68 -1.35 -9.81
C LYS A 157 -10.69 -1.16 -8.64
N ILE A 158 -11.03 -1.70 -7.48
CA ILE A 158 -10.23 -1.67 -6.26
C ILE A 158 -9.50 -3.00 -6.09
N THR A 159 -8.27 -2.95 -5.61
CA THR A 159 -7.55 -4.11 -5.07
C THR A 159 -7.52 -3.98 -3.54
N VAL A 160 -7.97 -5.00 -2.84
CA VAL A 160 -7.77 -5.12 -1.40
C VAL A 160 -6.42 -5.77 -1.16
N ALA A 161 -5.54 -5.09 -0.45
CA ALA A 161 -4.18 -5.55 -0.19
C ALA A 161 -4.01 -5.94 1.28
N ILE A 162 -3.87 -7.24 1.53
CA ILE A 162 -3.70 -7.81 2.87
C ILE A 162 -2.37 -7.35 3.45
N GLU A 163 -2.40 -6.85 4.67
CA GLU A 163 -1.24 -6.49 5.45
C GLU A 163 -1.02 -7.50 6.58
N ALA A 164 0.15 -8.13 6.60
CA ALA A 164 0.59 -8.87 7.77
C ALA A 164 0.95 -7.90 8.89
N GLN A 165 0.52 -8.17 10.12
CA GLN A 165 0.78 -7.31 11.26
C GLN A 165 1.51 -8.08 12.37
N ARG A 166 2.36 -7.38 13.14
CA ARG A 166 3.07 -7.98 14.26
C ARG A 166 2.09 -8.57 15.29
N LYS A 167 2.53 -9.60 16.00
CA LYS A 167 1.69 -10.36 16.94
C LYS A 167 1.10 -9.55 18.07
N GLN A 168 1.72 -8.41 18.42
CA GLN A 168 1.20 -7.48 19.44
C GLN A 168 -0.05 -6.73 18.97
N GLU A 169 -0.27 -6.62 17.66
CA GLU A 169 -1.41 -5.91 17.07
C GLU A 169 -2.49 -6.86 16.53
N CYS A 170 -2.11 -8.08 16.15
CA CYS A 170 -3.03 -9.10 15.66
C CYS A 170 -2.45 -10.51 15.86
N ASN A 171 -3.28 -11.51 16.18
CA ASN A 171 -2.81 -12.87 16.43
C ASN A 171 -3.03 -13.83 15.25
N ILE A 172 -3.29 -13.28 14.04
CA ILE A 172 -3.48 -14.03 12.79
C ILE A 172 -2.96 -13.20 11.61
N ILE A 173 -2.26 -13.81 10.67
CA ILE A 173 -1.56 -13.21 9.53
C ILE A 173 -0.47 -12.26 10.04
N ASN A 174 0.62 -12.86 10.55
CA ASN A 174 1.69 -12.13 11.20
C ASN A 174 2.97 -12.01 10.34
N ASN A 175 2.98 -12.59 9.16
CA ASN A 175 4.09 -12.51 8.23
C ASN A 175 3.59 -12.58 6.77
N LEU A 176 4.45 -12.21 5.83
CA LEU A 176 4.11 -12.16 4.41
C LEU A 176 3.78 -13.55 3.84
N THR A 177 4.37 -14.62 4.40
CA THR A 177 4.07 -16.00 4.00
C THR A 177 2.62 -16.36 4.33
N GLU A 178 2.15 -16.07 5.55
CA GLU A 178 0.75 -16.29 5.93
C GLU A 178 -0.21 -15.44 5.05
N GLY A 179 0.16 -14.18 4.77
CA GLY A 179 -0.59 -13.35 3.82
C GLY A 179 -0.68 -13.98 2.43
N LEU A 180 0.43 -14.57 1.94
CA LEU A 180 0.49 -15.26 0.66
C LEU A 180 -0.37 -16.54 0.65
N GLU A 181 -0.41 -17.27 1.74
CA GLU A 181 -1.28 -18.45 1.91
C GLU A 181 -2.76 -18.03 1.86
N LEU A 182 -3.11 -16.92 2.55
CA LEU A 182 -4.48 -16.40 2.52
C LEU A 182 -4.92 -16.04 1.11
N ILE A 183 -4.15 -15.25 0.36
CA ILE A 183 -4.55 -14.87 -1.00
C ILE A 183 -4.62 -16.04 -1.96
N LYS A 184 -3.79 -17.08 -1.76
CA LYS A 184 -3.89 -18.35 -2.52
C LYS A 184 -5.19 -19.10 -2.20
N ALA A 185 -5.58 -19.17 -0.91
CA ALA A 185 -6.83 -19.81 -0.49
C ALA A 185 -8.07 -19.05 -0.98
N VAL A 186 -7.99 -17.73 -1.03
CA VAL A 186 -9.05 -16.86 -1.58
C VAL A 186 -9.17 -17.01 -3.10
N ASN A 187 -8.03 -17.03 -3.79
CA ASN A 187 -7.93 -17.16 -5.26
C ASN A 187 -8.76 -16.10 -6.04
N ASP A 188 -8.71 -14.84 -5.61
CA ASP A 188 -9.33 -13.71 -6.31
C ASP A 188 -8.25 -12.68 -6.71
N PRO A 189 -8.20 -12.23 -7.97
CA PRO A 189 -7.18 -11.29 -8.46
C PRO A 189 -7.25 -9.91 -7.80
N ASN A 190 -8.38 -9.55 -7.19
CA ASN A 190 -8.55 -8.29 -6.47
C ASN A 190 -8.16 -8.38 -4.98
N ILE A 191 -7.75 -9.56 -4.50
CA ILE A 191 -7.22 -9.76 -3.15
C ILE A 191 -5.72 -10.04 -3.27
N GLN A 192 -4.89 -9.10 -2.82
CA GLN A 192 -3.45 -9.07 -3.04
C GLN A 192 -2.72 -8.72 -1.73
N LEU A 193 -1.45 -8.33 -1.78
CA LEU A 193 -0.60 -8.06 -0.62
C LEU A 193 -0.04 -6.65 -0.61
N ILE A 194 0.20 -6.15 0.59
CA ILE A 194 1.17 -5.08 0.87
C ILE A 194 2.33 -5.68 1.67
N VAL A 195 3.47 -5.01 1.65
CA VAL A 195 4.56 -5.27 2.58
C VAL A 195 4.74 -4.04 3.46
N ASP A 196 4.61 -4.22 4.76
CA ASP A 196 4.96 -3.20 5.76
C ASP A 196 6.31 -3.57 6.39
N PHE A 197 7.30 -2.69 6.21
CA PHE A 197 8.63 -2.89 6.78
C PHE A 197 8.65 -2.89 8.30
N TYR A 198 7.81 -2.06 8.95
CA TYR A 198 7.72 -2.03 10.40
C TYR A 198 7.30 -3.39 10.97
N HIS A 199 6.22 -3.95 10.47
CA HIS A 199 5.72 -5.24 10.93
C HIS A 199 6.69 -6.38 10.60
N MET A 200 7.29 -6.36 9.40
CA MET A 200 8.31 -7.34 9.00
C MET A 200 9.53 -7.32 9.93
N ALA A 201 10.02 -6.15 10.31
CA ALA A 201 11.16 -5.99 11.20
C ALA A 201 10.84 -6.41 12.65
N GLU A 202 9.65 -6.06 13.16
CA GLU A 202 9.19 -6.44 14.49
C GLU A 202 9.05 -7.98 14.65
N GLU A 203 8.57 -8.66 13.61
CA GLU A 203 8.48 -10.13 13.56
C GLU A 203 9.80 -10.79 13.15
N LYS A 204 10.86 -10.02 12.88
CA LYS A 204 12.17 -10.50 12.41
C LYS A 204 12.08 -11.37 11.16
N GLU A 205 11.11 -11.04 10.29
CA GLU A 205 10.92 -11.75 9.04
C GLU A 205 12.05 -11.43 8.06
N ASP A 206 12.60 -12.46 7.38
CA ASP A 206 13.64 -12.25 6.37
C ASP A 206 13.05 -11.56 5.14
N PRO A 207 13.55 -10.37 4.75
CA PRO A 207 13.10 -9.68 3.54
C PRO A 207 13.26 -10.49 2.23
N ALA A 208 13.99 -11.58 2.22
CA ALA A 208 14.07 -12.48 1.05
C ALA A 208 12.69 -13.04 0.63
N VAL A 209 11.73 -13.14 1.55
CA VAL A 209 10.35 -13.56 1.25
C VAL A 209 9.63 -12.63 0.26
N ILE A 210 10.06 -11.36 0.14
CA ILE A 210 9.54 -10.40 -0.84
C ILE A 210 9.63 -10.94 -2.26
N ALA A 211 10.70 -11.67 -2.60
CA ALA A 211 10.86 -12.27 -3.92
C ALA A 211 9.79 -13.32 -4.24
N VAL A 212 9.35 -14.09 -3.24
CA VAL A 212 8.28 -15.10 -3.39
C VAL A 212 6.93 -14.45 -3.62
N ALA A 213 6.69 -13.31 -2.95
CA ALA A 213 5.42 -12.56 -3.04
C ALA A 213 5.38 -11.54 -4.20
N ALA A 214 6.46 -11.36 -4.95
CA ALA A 214 6.69 -10.24 -5.88
C ALA A 214 5.49 -9.87 -6.77
N LYS A 215 4.87 -10.86 -7.44
CA LYS A 215 3.72 -10.62 -8.35
C LYS A 215 2.44 -10.17 -7.63
N HIS A 216 2.38 -10.33 -6.31
CA HIS A 216 1.22 -10.01 -5.49
C HIS A 216 1.34 -8.69 -4.76
N ILE A 217 2.54 -8.10 -4.64
CA ILE A 217 2.76 -6.85 -3.91
C ILE A 217 2.17 -5.67 -4.69
N ARG A 218 1.26 -4.94 -4.05
CA ARG A 218 0.57 -3.78 -4.63
C ARG A 218 0.97 -2.46 -4.01
N HIS A 219 1.44 -2.49 -2.77
CA HIS A 219 1.78 -1.31 -1.99
C HIS A 219 2.85 -1.62 -0.94
N LEU A 220 3.48 -0.59 -0.39
CA LEU A 220 4.43 -0.70 0.71
C LEU A 220 4.10 0.32 1.80
N HIS A 221 4.23 -0.10 3.06
CA HIS A 221 4.31 0.78 4.21
C HIS A 221 5.72 0.80 4.79
N MET A 222 6.10 1.92 5.38
CA MET A 222 7.43 2.15 5.90
C MET A 222 7.41 2.98 7.17
N ALA A 223 8.12 2.50 8.20
CA ALA A 223 8.53 3.27 9.35
C ALA A 223 9.93 2.80 9.79
N ASN A 224 10.64 3.62 10.55
CA ASN A 224 11.75 3.15 11.37
C ASN A 224 11.16 2.29 12.50
N PRO A 225 11.56 1.01 12.65
CA PRO A 225 11.00 0.11 13.67
C PRO A 225 11.25 0.60 15.09
N GLN A 226 12.35 1.28 15.34
CA GLN A 226 12.63 1.86 16.65
C GLN A 226 11.69 3.04 16.94
N GLY A 227 10.59 2.75 17.60
CA GLY A 227 9.56 3.72 17.98
C GLY A 227 8.46 3.98 16.95
N ARG A 228 8.46 3.29 15.79
CA ARG A 228 7.54 3.51 14.66
C ARG A 228 7.52 4.98 14.25
N VAL A 229 8.73 5.52 13.96
CA VAL A 229 8.95 6.91 13.58
C VAL A 229 9.33 7.04 12.12
N PHE A 230 9.35 8.29 11.61
CA PHE A 230 9.78 8.56 10.22
C PHE A 230 11.18 8.02 9.97
N PRO A 231 11.42 7.33 8.84
CA PRO A 231 12.75 6.87 8.42
C PRO A 231 13.49 8.06 7.80
N LEU A 232 14.57 8.52 8.43
CA LEU A 232 15.27 9.75 8.03
C LEU A 232 16.65 9.52 7.43
N ALA A 233 17.31 8.39 7.76
CA ALA A 233 18.66 8.10 7.31
C ALA A 233 18.98 6.59 7.34
N TRP A 234 19.98 6.19 6.52
CA TRP A 234 20.41 4.79 6.41
C TRP A 234 20.98 4.17 7.69
N ASN A 235 21.59 4.97 8.55
CA ASN A 235 22.24 4.52 9.78
C ASN A 235 21.31 4.35 10.97
N GLU A 236 20.02 4.65 10.83
CA GLU A 236 19.03 4.52 11.90
C GLU A 236 18.57 3.08 12.11
N PHE A 237 18.59 2.29 11.04
CA PHE A 237 18.17 0.88 11.07
C PHE A 237 18.76 0.12 9.88
N ASN A 238 18.70 -1.22 9.91
CA ASN A 238 19.14 -2.05 8.79
C ASN A 238 18.07 -2.14 7.69
N TYR A 239 17.99 -1.12 6.84
CA TYR A 239 17.06 -1.07 5.71
C TYR A 239 17.58 -1.79 4.45
N ALA A 240 18.88 -2.08 4.37
CA ALA A 240 19.55 -2.47 3.12
C ALA A 240 18.95 -3.72 2.48
N SER A 241 18.69 -4.78 3.28
CA SER A 241 18.13 -6.03 2.76
C SER A 241 16.72 -5.83 2.18
N PHE A 242 15.88 -5.04 2.85
CA PHE A 242 14.53 -4.73 2.39
C PHE A 242 14.55 -4.05 1.02
N PHE A 243 15.26 -2.92 0.88
CA PHE A 243 15.33 -2.21 -0.39
C PHE A 243 16.04 -2.99 -1.49
N SER A 244 17.07 -3.79 -1.15
CA SER A 244 17.73 -4.67 -2.10
C SER A 244 16.76 -5.71 -2.70
N ASN A 245 15.90 -6.33 -1.88
CA ASN A 245 14.92 -7.28 -2.38
C ASN A 245 13.82 -6.61 -3.20
N LEU A 246 13.38 -5.40 -2.85
CA LEU A 246 12.44 -4.62 -3.65
C LEU A 246 13.02 -4.24 -5.03
N LYS A 247 14.30 -3.86 -5.08
CA LYS A 247 15.01 -3.58 -6.34
C LYS A 247 15.13 -4.84 -7.20
N LYS A 248 15.48 -5.99 -6.62
CA LYS A 248 15.57 -7.28 -7.35
C LYS A 248 14.27 -7.67 -8.04
N ILE A 249 13.12 -7.37 -7.44
CA ILE A 249 11.80 -7.62 -8.05
C ILE A 249 11.32 -6.50 -8.96
N GLY A 250 12.09 -5.44 -9.14
CA GLY A 250 11.73 -4.28 -9.98
C GLY A 250 10.54 -3.48 -9.44
N TYR A 251 10.37 -3.42 -8.10
CA TYR A 251 9.26 -2.65 -7.52
C TYR A 251 9.42 -1.15 -7.77
N ASN A 252 8.44 -0.53 -8.43
CA ASN A 252 8.47 0.88 -8.85
C ASN A 252 7.14 1.60 -8.68
N LYS A 253 6.28 1.15 -7.73
CA LYS A 253 4.92 1.70 -7.56
C LYS A 253 4.90 2.82 -6.52
N ARG A 254 4.43 2.53 -5.33
CA ARG A 254 4.17 3.49 -4.23
C ARG A 254 4.66 2.94 -2.91
N ILE A 255 5.09 3.86 -2.05
CA ILE A 255 5.42 3.58 -0.65
C ILE A 255 4.84 4.70 0.21
N SER A 256 4.12 4.37 1.28
CA SER A 256 3.61 5.34 2.25
C SER A 256 4.40 5.25 3.56
N ILE A 257 4.66 6.40 4.16
CA ILE A 257 5.16 6.47 5.54
C ILE A 257 3.97 6.30 6.48
N GLU A 258 3.96 5.22 7.26
CA GLU A 258 3.01 4.97 8.34
C GLU A 258 3.71 5.04 9.69
N ALA A 259 3.97 6.24 10.16
CA ALA A 259 4.86 6.50 11.28
C ALA A 259 4.50 7.78 12.02
N LYS A 260 5.11 7.97 13.20
CA LYS A 260 5.02 9.19 13.99
C LYS A 260 6.23 10.09 13.72
N THR A 261 6.06 11.37 13.96
CA THR A 261 7.16 12.32 14.08
C THR A 261 6.81 13.39 15.13
N ALA A 262 7.83 13.94 15.79
CA ALA A 262 7.69 15.06 16.70
C ALA A 262 7.79 16.41 15.97
N ASP A 263 8.44 16.45 14.80
CA ASP A 263 8.65 17.66 13.99
C ASP A 263 8.32 17.35 12.51
N PHE A 264 7.04 17.35 12.21
CA PHE A 264 6.56 17.02 10.86
C PHE A 264 7.14 17.93 9.76
N PRO A 265 7.22 19.29 9.93
CA PRO A 265 7.77 20.16 8.89
C PRO A 265 9.23 19.86 8.53
N THR A 266 10.04 19.47 9.52
CA THR A 266 11.46 19.14 9.33
C THR A 266 11.64 17.71 8.81
N ASP A 267 10.94 16.74 9.40
CA ASP A 267 11.17 15.32 9.13
C ASP A 267 10.54 14.84 7.83
N ALA A 268 9.38 15.38 7.44
CA ALA A 268 8.68 14.90 6.25
C ALA A 268 9.48 15.08 4.95
N PRO A 269 10.07 16.24 4.66
CA PRO A 269 10.94 16.39 3.48
C PRO A 269 12.17 15.48 3.51
N ARG A 270 12.75 15.23 4.70
CA ARG A 270 13.91 14.34 4.88
C ARG A 270 13.53 12.88 4.60
N ALA A 271 12.41 12.42 5.15
CA ALA A 271 11.93 11.07 4.91
C ALA A 271 11.55 10.82 3.44
N ILE A 272 10.95 11.80 2.79
CA ILE A 272 10.69 11.75 1.34
C ILE A 272 12.00 11.61 0.56
N ALA A 273 13.02 12.41 0.88
CA ALA A 273 14.32 12.35 0.23
C ALA A 273 15.01 11.01 0.47
N PHE A 274 14.99 10.50 1.72
CA PHE A 274 15.53 9.19 2.08
C PHE A 274 14.88 8.06 1.25
N LEU A 275 13.55 7.99 1.20
CA LEU A 275 12.85 6.95 0.46
C LEU A 275 13.14 7.03 -1.05
N ARG A 276 13.18 8.23 -1.62
CA ARG A 276 13.54 8.41 -3.03
C ARG A 276 14.95 7.94 -3.32
N GLN A 277 15.91 8.25 -2.45
CA GLN A 277 17.27 7.77 -2.56
C GLN A 277 17.36 6.25 -2.44
N ALA A 278 16.57 5.64 -1.57
CA ALA A 278 16.57 4.20 -1.35
C ALA A 278 16.14 3.39 -2.57
N PHE A 279 15.37 3.97 -3.48
CA PHE A 279 14.93 3.32 -4.73
C PHE A 279 15.80 3.66 -5.95
N ASN A 280 16.68 4.64 -5.87
CA ASN A 280 17.67 4.94 -6.90
C ASN A 280 18.90 4.03 -6.74
#